data_86765da96b4ff620d54fd8d6ebdf57a4
#
_entry.id   86765da96b4ff620d54fd8d6ebdf57a4
#
_cell.length_a   1.000
_cell.length_b   1.000
_cell.length_c   1.000
_cell.angle_alpha   90.00
_cell.angle_beta   90.00
_cell.angle_gamma   90.00
#
_symmetry.space_group_name_H-M   'P 1'
#
loop_
_entity.id
_entity.type
_entity.pdbx_description
1 polymer ?
#
loop_
_entity_poly.entity_id
_entity_poly.type
_entity_poly.pdbx_seq_one_letter_code
_entity_poly.pdbx_strand_id
1 'polypeptide(L)' 'SGQTIVIKYGGSAQTSPQLQEKFAQDISLLVLTGIKPVIVHGGGAKISDMLTKLDIPSKFVDGHRVTCED' A
#
# COMPACT_ATOMS: atom_id res chain seq x y z
N SER A 1 -12.97 10.06 11.95
CA SER A 1 -12.47 8.72 12.19
C SER A 1 -13.07 7.75 11.19
N GLY A 2 -12.30 6.79 10.75
CA GLY A 2 -12.78 5.80 9.81
C GLY A 2 -12.74 6.22 8.36
N GLN A 3 -12.04 7.30 8.05
CA GLN A 3 -11.86 7.69 6.66
C GLN A 3 -11.00 6.68 5.92
N THR A 4 -11.40 6.35 4.69
CA THR A 4 -10.65 5.45 3.84
C THR A 4 -9.92 6.25 2.77
N ILE A 5 -8.62 6.00 2.61
CA ILE A 5 -7.79 6.67 1.62
C ILE A 5 -7.16 5.62 0.72
N VAL A 6 -7.27 5.83 -0.59
CA VAL A 6 -6.63 4.95 -1.57
C VAL A 6 -5.30 5.56 -1.96
N ILE A 7 -4.23 4.77 -1.84
CA ILE A 7 -2.87 5.22 -2.12
C ILE A 7 -2.24 4.30 -3.15
N LYS A 8 -1.70 4.89 -4.20
CA LYS A 8 -1.03 4.11 -5.24
C LYS A 8 0.45 3.93 -4.88
N TYR A 9 0.91 2.69 -4.94
CA TYR A 9 2.31 2.35 -4.68
C TYR A 9 2.95 1.89 -5.99
N GLY A 10 4.06 2.52 -6.37
CA GLY A 10 4.76 2.14 -7.59
C GLY A 10 5.87 3.11 -7.90
N GLY A 11 6.42 3.00 -9.10
CA GLY A 11 7.50 3.87 -9.54
C GLY A 11 8.72 3.78 -8.66
N SER A 12 9.28 4.93 -8.29
CA SER A 12 10.51 4.99 -7.50
C SER A 12 10.39 4.30 -6.15
N ALA A 13 9.21 4.37 -5.54
CA ALA A 13 9.01 3.73 -4.23
C ALA A 13 9.14 2.23 -4.32
N GLN A 14 8.91 1.66 -5.51
CA GLN A 14 8.99 0.22 -5.70
C GLN A 14 10.43 -0.26 -5.82
N THR A 15 11.34 0.59 -6.29
CA THR A 15 12.72 0.20 -6.59
C THR A 15 13.74 0.71 -5.58
N SER A 16 13.40 1.69 -4.78
CA SER A 16 14.32 2.29 -3.82
C SER A 16 14.02 1.78 -2.42
N PRO A 17 14.96 1.07 -1.77
CA PRO A 17 14.73 0.61 -0.38
C PRO A 17 14.43 1.75 0.58
N GLN A 18 15.04 2.90 0.36
CA GLN A 18 14.82 4.05 1.24
C GLN A 18 13.40 4.58 1.11
N LEU A 19 12.89 4.64 -0.12
CA LEU A 19 11.53 5.10 -0.36
C LEU A 19 10.51 4.06 0.10
N GLN A 20 10.85 2.78 0.01
CA GLN A 20 9.98 1.73 0.55
C GLN A 20 9.83 1.88 2.06
N GLU A 21 10.93 2.15 2.74
CA GLU A 21 10.90 2.31 4.18
C GLU A 21 10.10 3.55 4.57
N LYS A 22 10.30 4.65 3.85
CA LYS A 22 9.55 5.87 4.12
C LYS A 22 8.06 5.65 3.88
N PHE A 23 7.73 4.94 2.83
CA PHE A 23 6.34 4.62 2.53
C PHE A 23 5.70 3.85 3.68
N ALA A 24 6.40 2.84 4.18
CA ALA A 24 5.91 2.04 5.31
C ALA A 24 5.69 2.91 6.55
N GLN A 25 6.62 3.81 6.83
CA GLN A 25 6.49 4.71 7.96
C GLN A 25 5.29 5.64 7.81
N ASP A 26 5.11 6.19 6.63
CA ASP A 26 3.99 7.10 6.37
C ASP A 26 2.66 6.38 6.52
N ILE A 27 2.56 5.17 6.00
CA ILE A 27 1.34 4.37 6.12
C ILE A 27 1.04 4.05 7.58
N SER A 28 2.08 3.69 8.34
CA SER A 28 1.90 3.39 9.76
C SER A 28 1.36 4.60 10.52
N LEU A 29 1.84 5.78 10.18
CA LEU A 29 1.35 7.01 10.81
C LEU A 29 -0.12 7.25 10.48
N LEU A 30 -0.50 7.01 9.24
CA LEU A 30 -1.91 7.16 8.86
C LEU A 30 -2.81 6.23 9.66
N VAL A 31 -2.38 4.99 9.83
CA VAL A 31 -3.15 4.02 10.60
C VAL A 31 -3.31 4.50 12.04
N LEU A 32 -2.24 5.06 12.61
CA LEU A 32 -2.29 5.56 13.98
C LEU A 32 -3.27 6.71 14.15
N THR A 33 -3.54 7.47 13.09
CA THR A 33 -4.49 8.57 13.17
C THR A 33 -5.94 8.13 12.97
N GLY A 34 -6.17 6.83 12.78
CA GLY A 34 -7.52 6.32 12.56
C GLY A 34 -7.94 6.27 11.11
N ILE A 35 -7.05 6.61 10.21
CA ILE A 35 -7.33 6.53 8.77
C ILE A 35 -7.12 5.10 8.30
N LYS A 36 -7.95 4.66 7.36
CA LYS A 36 -7.86 3.31 6.79
C LYS A 36 -7.27 3.39 5.39
N PRO A 37 -5.95 3.19 5.24
CA PRO A 37 -5.35 3.20 3.91
C PRO A 37 -5.65 1.92 3.15
N VAL A 38 -5.86 2.05 1.84
CA VAL A 38 -5.97 0.93 0.93
C VAL A 38 -4.88 1.13 -0.12
N ILE A 39 -3.99 0.17 -0.23
CA ILE A 39 -2.83 0.30 -1.11
C ILE A 39 -3.13 -0.36 -2.44
N VAL A 40 -2.92 0.38 -3.52
CA VAL A 40 -3.08 -0.12 -4.89
C VAL A 40 -1.68 -0.31 -5.47
N HIS A 41 -1.37 -1.51 -5.95
CA HIS A 41 -0.04 -1.80 -6.45
C HIS A 41 -0.09 -2.69 -7.68
N GLY A 42 1.00 -2.65 -8.47
CA GLY A 42 1.10 -3.46 -9.67
C GLY A 42 1.84 -4.77 -9.43
N GLY A 43 2.06 -5.52 -10.52
CA GLY A 43 2.58 -6.87 -10.44
C GLY A 43 4.02 -6.98 -10.01
N GLY A 44 4.82 -5.93 -10.15
CA GLY A 44 6.21 -5.97 -9.75
C GLY A 44 6.46 -5.62 -8.30
N ALA A 45 5.44 -5.21 -7.60
CA ALA A 45 5.61 -4.73 -6.23
C ALA A 45 5.69 -5.90 -5.25
N LYS A 46 6.68 -5.84 -4.36
CA LYS A 46 6.84 -6.85 -3.31
C LYS A 46 6.45 -6.24 -1.97
N ILE A 47 5.24 -5.74 -1.91
CA ILE A 47 4.78 -5.00 -0.75
C ILE A 47 3.72 -5.77 0.03
N SER A 48 3.17 -6.84 -0.55
CA SER A 48 2.04 -7.53 0.08
C SER A 48 2.38 -8.11 1.45
N ASP A 49 3.60 -8.61 1.63
CA ASP A 49 4.00 -9.14 2.93
C ASP A 49 3.96 -8.06 4.00
N MET A 50 4.49 -6.88 3.68
CA MET A 50 4.49 -5.77 4.61
C MET A 50 3.07 -5.34 4.95
N LEU A 51 2.23 -5.23 3.93
CA LEU A 51 0.85 -4.81 4.15
C LEU A 51 0.08 -5.81 4.99
N THR A 52 0.33 -7.10 4.77
CA THR A 52 -0.28 -8.14 5.57
C THR A 52 0.13 -8.04 7.03
N LYS A 53 1.42 -7.80 7.27
CA LYS A 53 1.92 -7.66 8.65
C LYS A 53 1.33 -6.45 9.34
N LEU A 54 1.06 -5.39 8.58
CA LEU A 54 0.47 -4.17 9.11
C LEU A 54 -1.05 -4.21 9.10
N ASP A 55 -1.63 -5.30 8.61
CA ASP A 55 -3.08 -5.47 8.53
C ASP A 55 -3.73 -4.40 7.66
N ILE A 56 -3.10 -4.09 6.54
CA ILE A 56 -3.55 -3.05 5.63
C ILE A 56 -4.09 -3.69 4.36
N PRO A 57 -5.32 -3.35 3.94
CA PRO A 57 -5.88 -3.89 2.70
C PRO A 57 -5.09 -3.44 1.48
N SER A 58 -5.03 -4.30 0.46
CA SER A 58 -4.36 -3.95 -0.79
C SER A 58 -5.17 -4.45 -1.97
N LYS A 59 -4.94 -3.81 -3.12
CA LYS A 59 -5.55 -4.20 -4.39
C LYS A 59 -4.48 -4.29 -5.45
N PHE A 60 -4.53 -5.36 -6.21
CA PHE A 60 -3.62 -5.57 -7.32
C PHE A 60 -4.19 -4.94 -8.59
N VAL A 61 -3.35 -4.17 -9.29
CA VAL A 61 -3.73 -3.54 -10.56
C VAL A 61 -2.73 -3.99 -11.60
N ASP A 62 -3.21 -4.68 -12.64
CA ASP A 62 -2.33 -5.23 -13.67
C ASP A 62 -2.28 -4.39 -14.95
N GLY A 63 -2.84 -3.21 -14.92
CA GLY A 63 -2.85 -2.33 -16.08
C GLY A 63 -4.07 -2.50 -16.96
N HIS A 64 -4.80 -3.59 -16.81
CA HIS A 64 -6.00 -3.85 -17.58
C HIS A 64 -7.26 -3.83 -16.74
N ARG A 65 -7.14 -4.26 -15.50
CA ARG A 65 -8.28 -4.32 -14.60
C ARG A 65 -7.78 -4.38 -13.17
N VAL A 66 -8.71 -4.11 -12.27
CA VAL A 66 -8.44 -4.16 -10.84
C VAL A 66 -9.00 -5.46 -10.29
N THR A 67 -8.18 -6.17 -9.50
CA THR A 67 -8.63 -7.34 -8.78
C THR A 67 -8.42 -7.12 -7.30
N CYS A 68 -9.37 -7.58 -6.50
CA CYS A 68 -9.26 -7.50 -5.04
C CYS A 68 -8.64 -8.79 -4.53
N GLU A 69 -7.68 -8.65 -3.64
CA GLU A 69 -7.07 -9.80 -2.97
C GLU A 69 -7.62 -9.87 -1.56
N ASP A 70 -8.46 -10.84 -1.37
CA ASP A 70 -9.07 -11.04 -0.06
C ASP A 70 -8.44 -12.18 0.70
#